data_501ef6ff75256749f50cea1762db3074
#
_entry.id   501ef6ff75256749f50cea1762db3074
#
_cell.length_a   1.000
_cell.length_b   1.000
_cell.length_c   1.000
_cell.angle_alpha   90.00
_cell.angle_beta   90.00
_cell.angle_gamma   90.00
#
_symmetry.space_group_name_H-M   'P 1'
#
loop_
_entity.id
_entity.type
_entity.pdbx_description
1 polymer ?
#
loop_
_entity_poly.entity_id
_entity_poly.type
_entity_poly.pdbx_seq_one_letter_code
_entity_poly.pdbx_strand_id
1 'polypeptide(L)'
;MSSTIASSALRRSQLYRRHIDMGAEFITLGDRVVVSHYGSNEEKQQAQHLGLADLSTLPRAGFKGPGTPDWALGLAMELPAQPNRATLQSDGTLVARLSQSELLLASNLDGLSQCIANTTEAQLAESVYSLPRSDSHSWLVLCGNQASATLAKVCGVDLRAHKFANGEIAQTSIAKINGVIVRNDLGET
;
A
#
# COMPACT_ATOMS: atom_id res chain seq x y z
N MET A 1 -20.21 17.78 -11.45
CA MET A 1 -20.64 16.39 -11.79
C MET A 1 -19.88 15.32 -10.98
N SER A 2 -18.76 15.65 -10.37
CA SER A 2 -17.86 14.72 -9.64
C SER A 2 -18.46 14.15 -8.33
N SER A 3 -19.32 14.91 -7.63
CA SER A 3 -19.84 14.50 -6.32
C SER A 3 -20.85 13.35 -6.36
N THR A 4 -21.51 13.13 -7.50
CA THR A 4 -22.56 12.11 -7.62
C THR A 4 -21.99 10.69 -7.72
N ILE A 5 -20.84 10.51 -8.40
CA ILE A 5 -20.19 9.19 -8.55
C ILE A 5 -19.67 8.72 -7.19
N ALA A 6 -19.04 9.63 -6.45
CA ALA A 6 -18.49 9.32 -5.13
C ALA A 6 -19.56 8.96 -4.08
N SER A 7 -20.82 9.37 -4.26
CA SER A 7 -21.92 9.09 -3.31
C SER A 7 -22.50 7.68 -3.44
N SER A 8 -22.32 7.03 -4.60
CA SER A 8 -22.91 5.72 -4.90
C SER A 8 -21.99 4.54 -4.57
N ALA A 9 -20.68 4.78 -4.38
CA ALA A 9 -19.72 3.73 -4.15
C ALA A 9 -19.67 3.28 -2.69
N LEU A 10 -19.45 2.00 -2.46
CA LEU A 10 -19.40 1.39 -1.13
C LEU A 10 -18.14 1.77 -0.35
N ARG A 11 -16.97 1.84 -1.02
CA ARG A 11 -15.68 2.10 -0.39
C ARG A 11 -15.12 3.47 -0.75
N ARG A 12 -14.70 4.21 0.29
CA ARG A 12 -14.06 5.53 0.18
C ARG A 12 -12.88 5.59 1.12
N SER A 13 -11.88 6.40 0.76
CA SER A 13 -10.77 6.70 1.65
C SER A 13 -11.23 7.45 2.89
N GLN A 14 -10.51 7.29 3.99
CA GLN A 14 -10.67 8.09 5.20
C GLN A 14 -10.42 9.58 4.92
N LEU A 15 -9.62 9.89 3.89
CA LEU A 15 -9.32 11.26 3.46
C LEU A 15 -10.30 11.82 2.43
N TYR A 16 -11.37 11.09 2.09
CA TYR A 16 -12.33 11.44 1.04
C TYR A 16 -12.83 12.88 1.11
N ARG A 17 -13.22 13.35 2.30
CA ARG A 17 -13.68 14.75 2.48
C ARG A 17 -12.57 15.74 2.17
N ARG A 18 -11.34 15.45 2.62
CA ARG A 18 -10.17 16.29 2.35
C ARG A 18 -9.88 16.36 0.85
N HIS A 19 -10.02 15.25 0.12
CA HIS A 19 -9.86 15.23 -1.34
C HIS A 19 -10.92 16.11 -2.03
N ILE A 20 -12.18 16.06 -1.59
CA ILE A 20 -13.24 16.96 -2.11
C ILE A 20 -12.87 18.43 -1.88
N ASP A 21 -12.48 18.78 -0.65
CA ASP A 21 -12.10 20.16 -0.28
C ASP A 21 -10.93 20.68 -1.13
N MET A 22 -10.05 19.78 -1.58
CA MET A 22 -8.92 20.06 -2.47
C MET A 22 -9.27 20.05 -3.96
N GLY A 23 -10.53 19.80 -4.32
CA GLY A 23 -10.98 19.78 -5.71
C GLY A 23 -10.64 18.51 -6.49
N ALA A 24 -10.47 17.37 -5.79
CA ALA A 24 -10.17 16.11 -6.44
C ALA A 24 -11.29 15.66 -7.38
N GLU A 25 -10.92 15.13 -8.52
CA GLU A 25 -11.78 14.35 -9.39
C GLU A 25 -11.62 12.86 -9.09
N PHE A 26 -12.74 12.13 -9.14
CA PHE A 26 -12.79 10.74 -8.73
C PHE A 26 -13.19 9.84 -9.91
N ILE A 27 -12.62 8.63 -9.90
CA ILE A 27 -13.07 7.52 -10.74
C ILE A 27 -13.56 6.37 -9.87
N THR A 28 -14.40 5.52 -10.46
CA THR A 28 -14.85 4.28 -9.82
C THR A 28 -14.08 3.10 -10.39
N LEU A 29 -13.48 2.32 -9.49
CA LEU A 29 -12.82 1.04 -9.80
C LEU A 29 -13.56 -0.07 -9.07
N GLY A 30 -14.45 -0.80 -9.77
CA GLY A 30 -15.32 -1.80 -9.14
C GLY A 30 -16.22 -1.17 -8.08
N ASP A 31 -16.08 -1.58 -6.83
CA ASP A 31 -16.83 -1.08 -5.67
C ASP A 31 -16.12 0.10 -4.94
N ARG A 32 -15.08 0.70 -5.51
CA ARG A 32 -14.19 1.68 -4.87
C ARG A 32 -14.20 3.01 -5.59
N VAL A 33 -14.03 4.06 -4.83
CA VAL A 33 -13.77 5.41 -5.34
C VAL A 33 -12.31 5.75 -5.08
N VAL A 34 -11.60 6.13 -6.13
CA VAL A 34 -10.21 6.58 -6.06
C VAL A 34 -10.08 7.98 -6.64
N VAL A 35 -9.12 8.75 -6.14
CA VAL A 35 -8.77 10.05 -6.73
C VAL A 35 -8.07 9.79 -8.06
N SER A 36 -8.54 10.44 -9.11
CA SER A 36 -7.92 10.41 -10.43
C SER A 36 -6.88 11.52 -10.57
N HIS A 37 -7.26 12.76 -10.28
CA HIS A 37 -6.41 13.95 -10.36
C HIS A 37 -7.09 15.14 -9.63
N TYR A 38 -6.37 16.26 -9.55
CA TYR A 38 -6.87 17.52 -8.99
C TYR A 38 -7.01 18.63 -10.05
N GLY A 39 -6.99 18.24 -11.33
CA GLY A 39 -7.24 19.14 -12.43
C GLY A 39 -6.03 19.96 -12.91
N SER A 40 -4.84 19.76 -12.35
CA SER A 40 -3.62 20.43 -12.81
C SER A 40 -2.91 19.59 -13.88
N ASN A 41 -2.52 20.24 -14.97
CA ASN A 41 -1.68 19.62 -16.01
C ASN A 41 -0.24 19.37 -15.55
N GLU A 42 0.15 19.92 -14.41
CA GLU A 42 1.50 19.84 -13.84
C GLU A 42 1.65 18.71 -12.81
N GLU A 43 0.59 17.97 -12.46
CA GLU A 43 0.62 16.96 -11.41
C GLU A 43 1.72 15.91 -11.63
N LYS A 44 1.92 15.46 -12.87
CA LYS A 44 2.98 14.49 -13.20
C LYS A 44 4.37 15.07 -12.94
N GLN A 45 4.59 16.33 -13.29
CA GLN A 45 5.86 17.01 -13.06
C GLN A 45 6.08 17.26 -11.56
N GLN A 46 5.03 17.68 -10.85
CA GLN A 46 5.08 17.86 -9.40
C GLN A 46 5.36 16.55 -8.68
N ALA A 47 4.79 15.43 -9.13
CA ALA A 47 5.02 14.10 -8.55
C ALA A 47 6.48 13.63 -8.69
N GLN A 48 7.21 14.06 -9.72
CA GLN A 48 8.66 13.79 -9.83
C GLN A 48 9.46 14.52 -8.75
N HIS A 49 8.98 15.67 -8.30
CA HIS A 49 9.59 16.40 -7.21
C HIS A 49 9.07 15.90 -5.85
N LEU A 50 7.77 15.95 -5.63
CA LEU A 50 7.09 15.42 -4.45
C LEU A 50 5.61 15.19 -4.76
N GLY A 51 5.18 13.95 -4.72
CA GLY A 51 3.78 13.55 -4.89
C GLY A 51 3.29 12.70 -3.73
N LEU A 52 2.00 12.83 -3.41
CA LEU A 52 1.31 11.99 -2.43
C LEU A 52 0.04 11.43 -3.06
N ALA A 53 -0.04 10.11 -3.20
CA ALA A 53 -1.24 9.41 -3.67
C ALA A 53 -1.91 8.65 -2.54
N ASP A 54 -3.24 8.67 -2.51
CA ASP A 54 -4.06 7.91 -1.56
C ASP A 54 -4.61 6.65 -2.23
N LEU A 55 -4.07 5.51 -1.86
CA LEU A 55 -4.45 4.18 -2.33
C LEU A 55 -5.28 3.41 -1.30
N SER A 56 -5.82 4.09 -0.28
CA SER A 56 -6.48 3.46 0.87
C SER A 56 -7.68 2.60 0.52
N THR A 57 -8.28 2.80 -0.64
CA THR A 57 -9.41 1.99 -1.11
C THR A 57 -9.01 0.73 -1.87
N LEU A 58 -7.74 0.61 -2.30
CA LEU A 58 -7.26 -0.55 -3.03
C LEU A 58 -7.16 -1.79 -2.12
N PRO A 59 -7.28 -3.02 -2.69
CA PRO A 59 -7.29 -4.25 -1.94
C PRO A 59 -6.00 -4.47 -1.15
N ARG A 60 -6.18 -4.92 0.09
CA ARG A 60 -5.10 -5.37 0.97
C ARG A 60 -5.57 -6.55 1.79
N ALA A 61 -4.63 -7.44 2.10
CA ALA A 61 -4.86 -8.57 2.98
C ALA A 61 -3.73 -8.67 4.01
N GLY A 62 -3.96 -9.35 5.10
CA GLY A 62 -2.92 -9.63 6.08
C GLY A 62 -3.14 -10.99 6.71
N PHE A 63 -2.05 -11.61 7.10
CA PHE A 63 -2.07 -12.94 7.73
C PHE A 63 -1.03 -12.99 8.83
N LYS A 64 -1.37 -13.67 9.92
CA LYS A 64 -0.48 -13.84 11.07
C LYS A 64 -0.64 -15.24 11.65
N GLY A 65 0.43 -15.76 12.18
CA GLY A 65 0.49 -17.04 12.88
C GLY A 65 1.69 -17.87 12.44
N PRO A 66 2.10 -18.86 13.24
CA PRO A 66 3.32 -19.65 12.98
C PRO A 66 3.33 -20.32 11.62
N GLY A 67 2.18 -20.78 11.13
CA GLY A 67 2.04 -21.44 9.83
C GLY A 67 1.94 -20.49 8.63
N THR A 68 1.93 -19.16 8.84
CA THR A 68 1.71 -18.19 7.75
C THR A 68 2.75 -18.30 6.62
N PRO A 69 4.06 -18.42 6.88
CA PRO A 69 5.03 -18.53 5.79
C PRO A 69 4.81 -19.78 4.93
N ASP A 70 4.65 -20.96 5.55
CA ASP A 70 4.50 -22.21 4.83
C ASP A 70 3.18 -22.25 4.05
N TRP A 71 2.10 -21.75 4.64
CA TRP A 71 0.81 -21.60 3.97
C TRP A 71 0.91 -20.69 2.73
N ALA A 72 1.57 -19.56 2.85
CA ALA A 72 1.75 -18.61 1.74
C ALA A 72 2.63 -19.19 0.62
N LEU A 73 3.71 -19.92 0.96
CA LEU A 73 4.53 -20.66 -0.01
C LEU A 73 3.71 -21.73 -0.73
N GLY A 74 2.79 -22.40 -0.02
CA GLY A 74 1.84 -23.37 -0.61
C GLY A 74 0.88 -22.74 -1.63
N LEU A 75 0.64 -21.41 -1.57
CA LEU A 75 -0.10 -20.64 -2.56
C LEU A 75 0.80 -20.05 -3.66
N ALA A 76 2.03 -20.54 -3.79
CA ALA A 76 3.04 -20.07 -4.75
C ALA A 76 3.42 -18.59 -4.62
N MET A 77 3.31 -18.02 -3.41
CA MET A 77 3.80 -16.66 -3.16
C MET A 77 5.32 -16.67 -3.00
N GLU A 78 5.97 -15.70 -3.60
CA GLU A 78 7.36 -15.40 -3.32
C GLU A 78 7.48 -14.62 -2.02
N LEU A 79 8.18 -15.17 -1.03
CA LEU A 79 8.36 -14.52 0.27
C LEU A 79 9.81 -14.03 0.43
N PRO A 80 9.99 -12.81 0.99
CA PRO A 80 11.30 -12.39 1.42
C PRO A 80 11.88 -13.37 2.48
N ALA A 81 13.17 -13.69 2.37
CA ALA A 81 13.83 -14.62 3.30
C ALA A 81 13.81 -14.13 4.76
N GLN A 82 13.84 -12.80 4.95
CA GLN A 82 13.92 -12.18 6.28
C GLN A 82 12.73 -11.25 6.52
N PRO A 83 12.34 -11.05 7.79
CA PRO A 83 11.39 -10.00 8.19
C PRO A 83 11.88 -8.60 7.81
N ASN A 84 10.93 -7.66 7.80
CA ASN A 84 11.14 -6.28 7.39
C ASN A 84 11.67 -6.15 5.95
N ARG A 85 11.19 -7.04 5.09
CA ARG A 85 11.45 -7.02 3.64
C ARG A 85 10.15 -7.22 2.87
N ALA A 86 10.11 -6.63 1.68
CA ALA A 86 9.01 -6.77 0.74
C ALA A 86 9.53 -7.24 -0.62
N THR A 87 8.68 -7.94 -1.35
CA THR A 87 8.91 -8.35 -2.75
C THR A 87 7.65 -8.12 -3.57
N LEU A 88 7.82 -7.88 -4.87
CA LEU A 88 6.72 -7.82 -5.81
C LEU A 88 6.49 -9.21 -6.41
N GLN A 89 5.23 -9.60 -6.46
CA GLN A 89 4.80 -10.79 -7.19
C GLN A 89 4.68 -10.47 -8.69
N SER A 90 4.56 -11.50 -9.51
CA SER A 90 4.42 -11.36 -10.98
C SER A 90 3.19 -10.55 -11.42
N ASP A 91 2.13 -10.51 -10.59
CA ASP A 91 0.91 -9.71 -10.81
C ASP A 91 1.02 -8.28 -10.27
N GLY A 92 2.20 -7.87 -9.78
CA GLY A 92 2.44 -6.56 -9.17
C GLY A 92 1.96 -6.42 -7.72
N THR A 93 1.47 -7.51 -7.10
CA THR A 93 1.13 -7.49 -5.67
C THR A 93 2.39 -7.34 -4.83
N LEU A 94 2.38 -6.40 -3.90
CA LEU A 94 3.44 -6.24 -2.91
C LEU A 94 3.20 -7.18 -1.73
N VAL A 95 4.13 -8.08 -1.48
CA VAL A 95 4.14 -8.96 -0.29
C VAL A 95 5.19 -8.47 0.68
N ALA A 96 4.75 -7.93 1.80
CA ALA A 96 5.59 -7.41 2.87
C ALA A 96 5.63 -8.39 4.05
N ARG A 97 6.81 -8.94 4.36
CA ARG A 97 7.03 -9.79 5.53
C ARG A 97 7.37 -8.93 6.74
N LEU A 98 6.37 -8.65 7.59
CA LEU A 98 6.50 -7.73 8.72
C LEU A 98 7.21 -8.37 9.92
N SER A 99 7.03 -9.67 10.10
CA SER A 99 7.70 -10.46 11.15
C SER A 99 7.98 -11.88 10.64
N GLN A 100 8.49 -12.76 11.51
CA GLN A 100 8.67 -14.18 11.16
C GLN A 100 7.35 -14.85 10.74
N SER A 101 6.23 -14.38 11.30
CA SER A 101 4.91 -15.00 11.17
C SER A 101 3.82 -14.03 10.72
N GLU A 102 4.16 -12.88 10.14
CA GLU A 102 3.17 -11.87 9.72
C GLU A 102 3.47 -11.35 8.32
N LEU A 103 2.45 -11.39 7.46
CA LEU A 103 2.45 -10.89 6.11
C LEU A 103 1.41 -9.78 5.93
N LEU A 104 1.76 -8.78 5.16
CA LEU A 104 0.86 -7.76 4.61
C LEU A 104 0.95 -7.82 3.09
N LEU A 105 -0.18 -7.93 2.43
CA LEU A 105 -0.33 -7.92 0.98
C LEU A 105 -1.02 -6.62 0.56
N ALA A 106 -0.48 -5.97 -0.47
CA ALA A 106 -1.10 -4.81 -1.10
C ALA A 106 -1.21 -5.06 -2.61
N SER A 107 -2.37 -4.78 -3.19
CA SER A 107 -2.60 -4.99 -4.62
C SER A 107 -1.67 -4.13 -5.49
N ASN A 108 -1.66 -4.39 -6.79
CA ASN A 108 -1.09 -3.45 -7.75
C ASN A 108 -1.90 -2.14 -7.82
N LEU A 109 -1.41 -1.16 -8.57
CA LEU A 109 -2.03 0.17 -8.67
C LEU A 109 -3.36 0.16 -9.42
N ASP A 110 -3.66 -0.88 -10.19
CA ASP A 110 -4.95 -1.06 -10.86
C ASP A 110 -6.02 -1.64 -9.92
N GLY A 111 -5.63 -1.95 -8.67
CA GLY A 111 -6.53 -2.55 -7.69
C GLY A 111 -6.85 -4.01 -7.98
N LEU A 112 -6.08 -4.65 -8.84
CA LEU A 112 -6.17 -6.06 -9.18
C LEU A 112 -5.07 -6.83 -8.46
N SER A 113 -5.36 -8.04 -8.00
CA SER A 113 -4.37 -8.93 -7.41
C SER A 113 -4.87 -10.35 -7.41
N GLN A 114 -4.29 -11.17 -8.25
CA GLN A 114 -4.55 -12.61 -8.25
C GLN A 114 -4.00 -13.24 -6.96
N CYS A 115 -2.88 -12.74 -6.48
CA CYS A 115 -2.28 -13.18 -5.23
C CYS A 115 -3.25 -12.99 -4.05
N ILE A 116 -3.88 -11.81 -3.91
CA ILE A 116 -4.89 -11.56 -2.87
C ILE A 116 -6.17 -12.39 -3.11
N ALA A 117 -6.63 -12.52 -4.35
CA ALA A 117 -7.80 -13.35 -4.68
C ALA A 117 -7.57 -14.80 -4.26
N ASN A 118 -6.43 -15.38 -4.57
CA ASN A 118 -6.07 -16.74 -4.18
C ASN A 118 -6.09 -16.93 -2.64
N THR A 119 -5.68 -15.92 -1.86
CA THR A 119 -5.76 -16.01 -0.39
C THR A 119 -7.19 -15.99 0.14
N THR A 120 -8.10 -15.35 -0.57
CA THR A 120 -9.52 -15.27 -0.19
C THR A 120 -10.24 -16.61 -0.44
N GLU A 121 -9.82 -17.32 -1.49
CA GLU A 121 -10.39 -18.60 -1.88
C GLU A 121 -9.76 -19.78 -1.11
N ALA A 122 -8.53 -19.61 -0.63
CA ALA A 122 -7.79 -20.67 0.06
C ALA A 122 -8.32 -20.92 1.47
N GLN A 123 -8.33 -22.19 1.85
CA GLN A 123 -8.56 -22.58 3.24
C GLN A 123 -7.35 -22.16 4.09
N LEU A 124 -7.60 -21.47 5.19
CA LEU A 124 -6.54 -21.13 6.15
C LEU A 124 -6.06 -22.39 6.88
N ALA A 125 -4.76 -22.54 7.04
CA ALA A 125 -4.18 -23.56 7.90
C ALA A 125 -4.51 -23.27 9.38
N GLU A 126 -4.51 -24.30 10.25
CA GLU A 126 -4.89 -24.20 11.65
C GLU A 126 -4.18 -23.10 12.43
N SER A 127 -2.92 -22.82 12.09
CA SER A 127 -2.09 -21.80 12.75
C SER A 127 -1.95 -20.49 11.97
N VAL A 128 -2.90 -20.22 11.05
CA VAL A 128 -2.93 -19.00 10.23
C VAL A 128 -4.21 -18.22 10.50
N TYR A 129 -4.06 -16.95 10.81
CA TYR A 129 -5.16 -16.03 11.11
C TYR A 129 -5.18 -14.88 10.11
N SER A 130 -6.34 -14.61 9.53
CA SER A 130 -6.55 -13.44 8.66
C SER A 130 -6.61 -12.17 9.50
N LEU A 131 -5.96 -11.12 9.02
CA LEU A 131 -6.00 -9.77 9.59
C LEU A 131 -6.69 -8.82 8.60
N PRO A 132 -7.75 -8.11 9.01
CA PRO A 132 -8.42 -7.14 8.15
C PRO A 132 -7.51 -5.94 7.90
N ARG A 133 -6.89 -5.85 6.72
CA ARG A 133 -5.98 -4.77 6.35
C ARG A 133 -6.62 -3.68 5.49
N SER A 134 -7.71 -3.97 4.85
CA SER A 134 -8.39 -3.02 3.96
C SER A 134 -8.92 -1.79 4.68
N ASP A 135 -9.36 -1.95 5.94
CA ASP A 135 -10.00 -0.88 6.72
C ASP A 135 -9.20 -0.46 7.96
N SER A 136 -8.10 -1.17 8.26
CA SER A 136 -7.32 -0.93 9.48
C SER A 136 -6.27 0.19 9.35
N HIS A 137 -5.84 0.52 8.15
CA HIS A 137 -4.78 1.49 7.88
C HIS A 137 -5.10 2.30 6.63
N SER A 138 -4.67 3.56 6.59
CA SER A 138 -4.55 4.29 5.33
C SER A 138 -3.35 3.75 4.56
N TRP A 139 -3.45 3.70 3.24
CA TRP A 139 -2.35 3.37 2.36
C TRP A 139 -2.01 4.57 1.49
N LEU A 140 -0.88 5.18 1.77
CA LEU A 140 -0.40 6.37 1.10
C LEU A 140 0.91 6.04 0.37
N VAL A 141 1.08 6.57 -0.83
CA VAL A 141 2.33 6.50 -1.59
C VAL A 141 2.91 7.90 -1.68
N LEU A 142 4.11 8.06 -1.14
CA LEU A 142 4.91 9.27 -1.29
C LEU A 142 5.99 9.02 -2.35
N CYS A 143 6.03 9.83 -3.39
CA CYS A 143 6.98 9.69 -4.50
C CYS A 143 7.72 11.00 -4.78
N GLY A 144 8.73 10.92 -5.65
CA GLY A 144 9.54 12.05 -6.07
C GLY A 144 10.86 12.18 -5.31
N ASN A 145 11.77 13.00 -5.86
CA ASN A 145 13.14 13.14 -5.34
C ASN A 145 13.22 13.76 -3.94
N GLN A 146 12.16 14.43 -3.46
CA GLN A 146 12.07 15.00 -2.11
C GLN A 146 11.37 14.07 -1.09
N ALA A 147 10.95 12.87 -1.48
CA ALA A 147 10.21 11.96 -0.60
C ALA A 147 10.98 11.64 0.70
N SER A 148 12.24 11.22 0.61
CA SER A 148 13.05 10.90 1.79
C SER A 148 13.31 12.13 2.67
N ALA A 149 13.58 13.30 2.07
CA ALA A 149 13.80 14.55 2.82
C ALA A 149 12.50 15.02 3.52
N THR A 150 11.36 14.79 2.92
CA THR A 150 10.05 15.10 3.51
C THR A 150 9.75 14.18 4.69
N LEU A 151 9.95 12.86 4.53
CA LEU A 151 9.75 11.90 5.60
C LEU A 151 10.71 12.12 6.77
N ALA A 152 11.94 12.58 6.54
CA ALA A 152 12.90 12.89 7.60
C ALA A 152 12.40 13.96 8.59
N LYS A 153 11.41 14.79 8.21
CA LYS A 153 10.80 15.79 9.09
C LYS A 153 9.82 15.20 10.09
N VAL A 154 9.30 14.00 9.82
CA VAL A 154 8.20 13.38 10.58
C VAL A 154 8.50 11.94 11.01
N CYS A 155 9.64 11.38 10.62
CA CYS A 155 10.06 10.02 10.90
C CYS A 155 11.53 10.00 11.32
N GLY A 156 11.86 9.26 12.40
CA GLY A 156 13.23 9.15 12.91
C GLY A 156 14.12 8.15 12.17
N VAL A 157 13.58 7.39 11.21
CA VAL A 157 14.34 6.43 10.40
C VAL A 157 15.01 7.15 9.23
N ASP A 158 16.27 6.82 8.96
CA ASP A 158 16.98 7.32 7.77
C ASP A 158 16.50 6.57 6.52
N LEU A 159 15.63 7.21 5.76
CA LEU A 159 14.99 6.64 4.57
C LEU A 159 15.72 6.99 3.25
N ARG A 160 16.94 7.52 3.33
CA ARG A 160 17.76 7.80 2.13
C ARG A 160 18.16 6.48 1.46
N ALA A 161 18.25 6.47 0.13
CA ALA A 161 18.45 5.27 -0.69
C ALA A 161 19.68 4.41 -0.26
N HIS A 162 20.77 5.04 0.19
CA HIS A 162 21.97 4.35 0.63
C HIS A 162 21.86 3.73 2.03
N LYS A 163 20.77 4.00 2.78
CA LYS A 163 20.51 3.47 4.13
C LYS A 163 19.24 2.64 4.20
N PHE A 164 18.33 2.85 3.28
CA PHE A 164 17.03 2.17 3.21
C PHE A 164 16.82 1.70 1.77
N ALA A 165 17.23 0.47 1.48
CA ALA A 165 17.25 -0.08 0.14
C ALA A 165 15.84 -0.47 -0.35
N ASN A 166 15.70 -0.67 -1.66
CA ASN A 166 14.46 -1.18 -2.24
C ASN A 166 14.03 -2.50 -1.58
N GLY A 167 12.73 -2.62 -1.29
CA GLY A 167 12.16 -3.74 -0.54
C GLY A 167 12.38 -3.69 0.97
N GLU A 168 13.07 -2.70 1.54
CA GLU A 168 13.18 -2.56 2.99
C GLU A 168 11.90 -2.03 3.62
N ILE A 169 11.66 -2.49 4.86
CA ILE A 169 10.50 -2.10 5.66
C ILE A 169 10.96 -1.48 6.97
N ALA A 170 10.38 -0.34 7.33
CA ALA A 170 10.49 0.25 8.66
C ALA A 170 9.12 0.26 9.34
N GLN A 171 9.01 -0.43 10.47
CA GLN A 171 7.86 -0.35 11.37
C GLN A 171 8.18 0.71 12.43
N THR A 172 7.57 1.88 12.34
CA THR A 172 8.02 3.05 13.11
C THR A 172 6.89 4.05 13.34
N SER A 173 7.21 5.14 14.02
CA SER A 173 6.30 6.28 14.16
C SER A 173 6.54 7.29 13.04
N ILE A 174 5.45 7.68 12.36
CA ILE A 174 5.41 8.69 11.30
C ILE A 174 4.43 9.78 11.77
N ALA A 175 4.88 11.01 11.94
CA ALA A 175 4.06 12.11 12.46
C ALA A 175 3.31 11.73 13.77
N LYS A 176 3.97 10.99 14.67
CA LYS A 176 3.43 10.47 15.95
C LYS A 176 2.35 9.39 15.81
N ILE A 177 2.17 8.81 14.64
CA ILE A 177 1.25 7.69 14.37
C ILE A 177 2.09 6.47 14.02
N ASN A 178 1.74 5.29 14.55
CA ASN A 178 2.40 4.05 14.18
C ASN A 178 2.11 3.72 12.71
N GLY A 179 3.17 3.39 11.98
CA GLY A 179 3.08 3.09 10.56
C GLY A 179 4.10 2.07 10.09
N VAL A 180 3.87 1.59 8.89
CA VAL A 180 4.77 0.72 8.14
C VAL A 180 5.20 1.48 6.89
N ILE A 181 6.49 1.71 6.74
CA ILE A 181 7.07 2.28 5.53
C ILE A 181 7.70 1.15 4.74
N VAL A 182 7.33 1.02 3.49
CA VAL A 182 7.95 0.10 2.54
C VAL A 182 8.60 0.93 1.44
N ARG A 183 9.90 0.74 1.21
CA ARG A 183 10.51 1.29 0.01
C ARG A 183 10.22 0.37 -1.17
N ASN A 184 9.58 0.92 -2.18
CA ASN A 184 9.28 0.22 -3.41
C ASN A 184 9.62 1.13 -4.59
N ASP A 185 10.83 0.95 -5.13
CA ASP A 185 11.28 1.68 -6.31
C ASP A 185 10.62 1.02 -7.54
N LEU A 186 9.58 1.66 -8.07
CA LEU A 186 8.77 1.18 -9.20
C LEU A 186 9.51 1.29 -10.54
N GLY A 187 10.78 0.90 -10.55
CA GLY A 187 11.64 0.93 -11.73
C GLY A 187 12.15 2.34 -12.04
N GLU A 188 13.44 2.46 -12.28
CA GLU A 188 13.98 3.60 -13.00
C GLU A 188 13.61 3.42 -14.48
N THR A 189 12.81 4.32 -15.00
CA THR A 189 12.60 4.47 -16.45
C THR A 189 13.71 5.33 -17.02
#